data_524c6fe02cbbd8f0961c8f55c7202b6e
#
_entry.id   524c6fe02cbbd8f0961c8f55c7202b6e
#
_cell.length_a   1.000
_cell.length_b   1.000
_cell.length_c   1.000
_cell.angle_alpha   90.00
_cell.angle_beta   90.00
_cell.angle_gamma   90.00
#
_symmetry.space_group_name_H-M   'P 1'
#
loop_
_entity.id
_entity.type
_entity.pdbx_description
1 polymer ?
#
loop_
_entity_poly.entity_id
_entity_poly.type
_entity_poly.pdbx_seq_one_letter_code
_entity_poly.pdbx_strand_id
1 'polypeptide(L)'
;MKKVYKKNMENLDFYKIFKPQLSPKKMLELGIFGGSYFGSNIKEYPKSWFEKAKISKTFDITLNRFRVKAGLSREHWIEKGWIFKEDPLGWFQWYCRFINGRRITHIDEIQIKRWKNFKRHVTAIEKNCERGDLGCRKRQRQAILQWAYNPFI
;
A
#
# COMPACT_ATOMS: atom_id res chain seq x y z
N MET A 1 6.94 19.25 -31.58
CA MET A 1 7.76 19.12 -30.34
C MET A 1 7.08 19.70 -29.09
N LYS A 2 6.59 20.94 -29.13
CA LYS A 2 5.93 21.57 -27.95
C LYS A 2 4.68 20.83 -27.48
N LYS A 3 3.85 20.30 -28.38
CA LYS A 3 2.64 19.52 -28.01
C LYS A 3 2.97 18.20 -27.35
N VAL A 4 4.03 17.49 -27.79
CA VAL A 4 4.48 16.22 -27.20
C VAL A 4 5.05 16.46 -25.80
N TYR A 5 5.84 17.50 -25.65
CA TYR A 5 6.43 17.88 -24.36
C TYR A 5 5.35 18.25 -23.34
N LYS A 6 4.37 19.06 -23.74
CA LYS A 6 3.25 19.46 -22.88
C LYS A 6 2.38 18.27 -22.49
N LYS A 7 2.13 17.34 -23.44
CA LYS A 7 1.38 16.11 -23.18
C LYS A 7 2.11 15.20 -22.18
N ASN A 8 3.44 15.09 -22.28
CA ASN A 8 4.25 14.32 -21.37
C ASN A 8 4.26 14.95 -19.96
N MET A 9 4.30 16.27 -19.86
CA MET A 9 4.21 16.97 -18.57
C MET A 9 2.84 16.81 -17.91
N GLU A 10 1.76 16.86 -18.67
CA GLU A 10 0.40 16.62 -18.17
C GLU A 10 0.27 15.19 -17.63
N ASN A 11 0.87 14.19 -18.32
CA ASN A 11 0.86 12.79 -17.88
C ASN A 11 1.68 12.55 -16.62
N LEU A 12 2.59 13.45 -16.24
CA LEU A 12 3.42 13.33 -15.03
C LEU A 12 2.81 14.01 -13.81
N ASP A 13 1.71 14.75 -13.98
CA ASP A 13 1.06 15.46 -12.87
C ASP A 13 0.48 14.52 -11.80
N PHE A 14 0.20 13.27 -12.16
CA PHE A 14 -0.28 12.29 -11.19
C PHE A 14 0.74 12.00 -10.07
N TYR A 15 2.03 12.17 -10.31
CA TYR A 15 3.05 12.02 -9.26
C TYR A 15 2.86 13.03 -8.13
N LYS A 16 2.36 14.22 -8.42
CA LYS A 16 2.11 15.27 -7.41
C LYS A 16 0.93 14.93 -6.49
N ILE A 17 0.02 14.09 -6.97
CA ILE A 17 -1.15 13.64 -6.20
C ILE A 17 -0.75 12.61 -5.15
N PHE A 18 0.33 11.84 -5.41
CA PHE A 18 0.75 10.75 -4.55
C PHE A 18 1.46 11.28 -3.31
N LYS A 19 0.69 11.33 -2.21
CA LYS A 19 1.17 11.79 -0.90
C LYS A 19 0.87 10.72 0.15
N PRO A 20 1.57 9.57 0.10
CA PRO A 20 1.35 8.52 1.08
C PRO A 20 1.69 9.02 2.49
N GLN A 21 0.91 8.58 3.46
CA GLN A 21 1.03 9.05 4.84
C GLN A 21 1.96 8.18 5.68
N LEU A 22 2.26 6.98 5.21
CA LEU A 22 3.14 6.03 5.90
C LEU A 22 4.21 5.53 4.94
N SER A 23 5.45 5.46 5.43
CA SER A 23 6.53 4.83 4.69
C SER A 23 6.38 3.30 4.72
N PRO A 24 6.99 2.57 3.78
CA PRO A 24 7.02 1.10 3.85
C PRO A 24 7.59 0.59 5.19
N LYS A 25 8.65 1.22 5.68
CA LYS A 25 9.24 0.89 6.98
C LYS A 25 8.20 0.97 8.10
N LYS A 26 7.45 2.07 8.17
CA LYS A 26 6.43 2.28 9.21
C LYS A 26 5.29 1.28 9.08
N MET A 27 4.85 0.98 7.87
CA MET A 27 3.81 -0.01 7.64
C MET A 27 4.24 -1.39 8.14
N LEU A 28 5.47 -1.80 7.85
CA LEU A 28 6.03 -3.07 8.32
C LEU A 28 6.14 -3.12 9.84
N GLU A 29 6.51 -2.02 10.48
CA GLU A 29 6.59 -1.92 11.94
C GLU A 29 5.22 -2.02 12.59
N LEU A 30 4.21 -1.41 12.01
CA LEU A 30 2.84 -1.43 12.52
C LEU A 30 2.20 -2.82 12.39
N GLY A 31 2.51 -3.53 11.33
CA GLY A 31 1.99 -4.88 11.08
C GLY A 31 0.96 -4.92 9.95
N ILE A 32 1.39 -5.48 8.83
CA ILE A 32 0.60 -5.59 7.60
C ILE A 32 0.72 -7.00 7.05
N PHE A 33 -0.30 -7.44 6.32
CA PHE A 33 -0.32 -8.69 5.55
C PHE A 33 0.12 -9.93 6.37
N GLY A 34 -0.20 -9.95 7.66
CA GLY A 34 0.14 -11.08 8.53
C GLY A 34 1.65 -11.36 8.66
N GLY A 35 2.48 -10.40 8.29
CA GLY A 35 3.94 -10.50 8.36
C GLY A 35 4.61 -11.31 7.27
N SER A 36 3.85 -11.88 6.32
CA SER A 36 4.39 -12.85 5.34
C SER A 36 4.45 -12.34 3.90
N TYR A 37 4.30 -11.04 3.68
CA TYR A 37 4.14 -10.45 2.34
C TYR A 37 5.29 -10.78 1.39
N PHE A 38 6.53 -10.60 1.83
CA PHE A 38 7.70 -10.78 0.98
C PHE A 38 8.27 -12.20 0.99
N GLY A 39 7.82 -13.06 1.89
CA GLY A 39 8.44 -14.35 2.09
C GLY A 39 9.93 -14.17 2.44
N SER A 40 10.81 -14.81 1.68
CA SER A 40 12.27 -14.70 1.88
C SER A 40 12.91 -13.55 1.09
N ASN A 41 12.16 -12.80 0.29
CA ASN A 41 12.69 -11.80 -0.65
C ASN A 41 12.84 -10.41 -0.02
N ILE A 42 13.37 -10.33 1.18
CA ILE A 42 13.57 -9.05 1.88
C ILE A 42 14.88 -8.35 1.51
N LYS A 43 15.81 -9.05 0.86
CA LYS A 43 17.15 -8.53 0.53
C LYS A 43 17.12 -7.38 -0.48
N GLU A 44 16.06 -7.27 -1.25
CA GLU A 44 15.87 -6.18 -2.22
C GLU A 44 15.78 -4.81 -1.55
N TYR A 45 15.35 -4.76 -0.29
CA TYR A 45 15.01 -3.53 0.41
C TYR A 45 16.03 -3.19 1.50
N PRO A 46 16.11 -1.92 1.95
CA PRO A 46 17.02 -1.53 3.02
C PRO A 46 16.82 -2.39 4.29
N LYS A 47 17.91 -2.84 4.89
CA LYS A 47 17.86 -3.64 6.13
C LYS A 47 17.11 -2.92 7.25
N SER A 48 17.22 -1.59 7.32
CA SER A 48 16.55 -0.79 8.33
C SER A 48 15.03 -0.93 8.32
N TRP A 49 14.43 -1.27 7.17
CA TRP A 49 12.99 -1.48 7.08
C TRP A 49 12.52 -2.67 7.92
N PHE A 50 13.40 -3.63 8.17
CA PHE A 50 13.05 -4.90 8.83
C PHE A 50 13.53 -5.01 10.27
N GLU A 51 14.25 -4.01 10.78
CA GLU A 51 14.78 -4.03 12.16
C GLU A 51 13.67 -4.19 13.21
N LYS A 52 12.54 -3.51 13.02
CA LYS A 52 11.38 -3.56 13.90
C LYS A 52 10.14 -4.10 13.21
N ALA A 53 10.28 -4.65 12.02
CA ALA A 53 9.16 -5.16 11.24
C ALA A 53 8.57 -6.41 11.88
N LYS A 54 7.26 -6.54 11.78
CA LYS A 54 6.53 -7.75 12.21
C LYS A 54 6.50 -8.72 11.04
N ILE A 55 7.35 -9.75 11.10
CA ILE A 55 7.57 -10.71 10.03
C ILE A 55 7.26 -12.13 10.51
N SER A 56 6.66 -12.92 9.64
CA SER A 56 6.37 -14.33 9.83
C SER A 56 6.57 -15.10 8.53
N LYS A 57 6.88 -16.39 8.61
CA LYS A 57 6.99 -17.27 7.44
C LYS A 57 5.63 -17.51 6.80
N THR A 58 4.58 -17.60 7.61
CA THR A 58 3.20 -17.78 7.18
C THR A 58 2.34 -16.63 7.67
N PHE A 59 1.18 -16.43 7.06
CA PHE A 59 0.24 -15.38 7.48
C PHE A 59 -0.15 -15.57 8.94
N ASP A 60 0.13 -14.58 9.75
CA ASP A 60 -0.22 -14.56 11.18
C ASP A 60 -1.06 -13.31 11.46
N ILE A 61 -2.35 -13.50 11.65
CA ILE A 61 -3.31 -12.41 11.86
C ILE A 61 -2.98 -11.59 13.11
N THR A 62 -2.33 -12.19 14.11
CA THR A 62 -1.96 -11.47 15.35
C THR A 62 -0.87 -10.42 15.11
N LEU A 63 -0.14 -10.51 14.00
CA LEU A 63 0.88 -9.53 13.63
C LEU A 63 0.28 -8.31 12.94
N ASN A 64 -0.95 -8.41 12.40
CA ASN A 64 -1.64 -7.24 11.86
C ASN A 64 -1.95 -6.24 12.98
N ARG A 65 -1.76 -4.96 12.71
CA ARG A 65 -1.96 -3.91 13.72
C ARG A 65 -3.33 -3.99 14.39
N PHE A 66 -4.37 -4.26 13.62
CA PHE A 66 -5.75 -4.35 14.12
C PHE A 66 -6.22 -5.79 14.31
N ARG A 67 -5.33 -6.77 14.14
CA ARG A 67 -5.58 -8.20 14.37
C ARG A 67 -6.76 -8.77 13.58
N VAL A 68 -7.01 -8.21 12.42
CA VAL A 68 -8.02 -8.68 11.47
C VAL A 68 -7.40 -8.80 10.09
N LYS A 69 -7.95 -9.67 9.26
CA LYS A 69 -7.55 -9.80 7.86
C LYS A 69 -8.27 -8.73 7.05
N ALA A 70 -7.53 -8.06 6.18
CA ALA A 70 -8.07 -7.03 5.30
C ALA A 70 -7.56 -7.20 3.87
N GLY A 71 -8.35 -6.73 2.92
CA GLY A 71 -8.03 -6.80 1.50
C GLY A 71 -8.44 -8.12 0.87
N LEU A 72 -8.34 -8.17 -0.45
CA LEU A 72 -8.61 -9.35 -1.27
C LEU A 72 -7.35 -10.20 -1.40
N SER A 73 -7.54 -11.52 -1.63
CA SER A 73 -6.40 -12.42 -1.80
C SER A 73 -5.60 -12.08 -3.06
N ARG A 74 -4.32 -12.48 -3.08
CA ARG A 74 -3.48 -12.33 -4.26
C ARG A 74 -4.06 -13.07 -5.46
N GLU A 75 -4.61 -14.26 -5.24
CA GLU A 75 -5.28 -15.06 -6.26
C GLU A 75 -6.45 -14.32 -6.89
N HIS A 76 -7.25 -13.62 -6.09
CA HIS A 76 -8.35 -12.80 -6.59
C HIS A 76 -7.84 -11.67 -7.48
N TRP A 77 -6.78 -10.98 -7.06
CA TRP A 77 -6.14 -9.91 -7.85
C TRP A 77 -5.60 -10.42 -9.18
N ILE A 78 -5.00 -11.62 -9.16
CA ILE A 78 -4.49 -12.27 -10.37
C ILE A 78 -5.63 -12.58 -11.32
N GLU A 79 -6.72 -13.20 -10.84
CA GLU A 79 -7.91 -13.51 -11.64
C GLU A 79 -8.50 -12.28 -12.32
N LYS A 80 -8.53 -11.14 -11.63
CA LYS A 80 -9.06 -9.88 -12.15
C LYS A 80 -8.09 -9.16 -13.08
N GLY A 81 -6.87 -9.65 -13.25
CA GLY A 81 -5.87 -9.00 -14.07
C GLY A 81 -5.33 -7.71 -13.46
N TRP A 82 -5.41 -7.56 -12.14
CA TRP A 82 -4.98 -6.35 -11.43
C TRP A 82 -3.51 -6.38 -11.01
N ILE A 83 -2.84 -7.53 -11.15
CA ILE A 83 -1.43 -7.70 -10.79
C ILE A 83 -0.56 -7.43 -12.01
N PHE A 84 0.42 -6.56 -11.87
CA PHE A 84 1.45 -6.36 -12.89
C PHE A 84 2.55 -7.41 -12.72
N LYS A 85 3.07 -7.94 -13.83
CA LYS A 85 4.17 -8.91 -13.80
C LYS A 85 5.44 -8.33 -13.19
N GLU A 86 5.63 -7.01 -13.27
CA GLU A 86 6.76 -6.30 -12.68
C GLU A 86 6.69 -6.33 -11.15
N ASP A 87 5.48 -6.41 -10.59
CA ASP A 87 5.24 -6.40 -9.15
C ASP A 87 4.25 -7.53 -8.80
N PRO A 88 4.69 -8.79 -8.87
CA PRO A 88 3.78 -9.94 -8.76
C PRO A 88 3.12 -10.09 -7.40
N LEU A 89 3.64 -9.44 -6.36
CA LEU A 89 3.04 -9.46 -5.03
C LEU A 89 1.94 -8.40 -4.84
N GLY A 90 1.86 -7.41 -5.74
CA GLY A 90 0.78 -6.44 -5.72
C GLY A 90 1.22 -5.00 -5.41
N TRP A 91 0.25 -4.19 -4.98
CA TRP A 91 0.44 -2.75 -4.81
C TRP A 91 1.56 -2.39 -3.82
N PHE A 92 1.63 -3.08 -2.67
CA PHE A 92 2.64 -2.76 -1.67
C PHE A 92 4.06 -3.01 -2.19
N GLN A 93 4.28 -4.06 -2.98
CA GLN A 93 5.57 -4.29 -3.64
C GLN A 93 5.92 -3.15 -4.59
N TRP A 94 4.95 -2.71 -5.39
CA TRP A 94 5.11 -1.53 -6.23
C TRP A 94 5.51 -0.31 -5.40
N TYR A 95 4.81 -0.08 -4.29
CA TYR A 95 5.05 1.07 -3.41
C TYR A 95 6.48 1.06 -2.85
N CYS A 96 6.93 -0.08 -2.37
CA CYS A 96 8.30 -0.23 -1.85
C CYS A 96 9.34 0.11 -2.90
N ARG A 97 9.17 -0.38 -4.11
CA ARG A 97 10.07 -0.12 -5.23
C ARG A 97 10.01 1.33 -5.69
N PHE A 98 8.81 1.90 -5.68
CA PHE A 98 8.61 3.33 -5.96
C PHE A 98 9.38 4.21 -4.96
N ILE A 99 9.27 3.93 -3.68
CA ILE A 99 9.98 4.67 -2.62
C ILE A 99 11.49 4.52 -2.78
N ASN A 100 11.96 3.37 -3.26
CA ASN A 100 13.38 3.14 -3.55
C ASN A 100 13.86 3.81 -4.85
N GLY A 101 13.00 4.53 -5.54
CA GLY A 101 13.36 5.34 -6.69
C GLY A 101 12.99 4.79 -8.05
N ARG A 102 12.36 3.59 -8.13
CA ARG A 102 11.93 3.04 -9.41
C ARG A 102 10.78 3.85 -9.99
N ARG A 103 10.84 4.11 -11.31
CA ARG A 103 9.78 4.83 -12.03
C ARG A 103 9.45 4.09 -13.32
N ILE A 104 8.21 3.63 -13.44
CA ILE A 104 7.63 3.04 -14.65
C ILE A 104 6.31 3.76 -14.87
N THR A 105 6.33 4.78 -15.73
CA THR A 105 5.26 5.78 -15.85
C THR A 105 3.86 5.19 -15.98
N HIS A 106 3.65 4.22 -16.87
CA HIS A 106 2.32 3.67 -17.09
C HIS A 106 1.81 2.82 -15.93
N ILE A 107 2.71 2.16 -15.19
CA ILE A 107 2.35 1.40 -13.99
C ILE A 107 2.10 2.35 -12.82
N ASP A 108 2.99 3.32 -12.65
CA ASP A 108 2.89 4.31 -11.57
C ASP A 108 1.56 5.06 -11.64
N GLU A 109 1.14 5.47 -12.84
CA GLU A 109 -0.14 6.16 -13.03
C GLU A 109 -1.31 5.33 -12.53
N ILE A 110 -1.36 4.05 -12.88
CA ILE A 110 -2.43 3.13 -12.47
C ILE A 110 -2.40 2.91 -10.96
N GLN A 111 -1.22 2.65 -10.40
CA GLN A 111 -1.09 2.36 -8.96
C GLN A 111 -1.39 3.58 -8.09
N ILE A 112 -0.99 4.76 -8.52
CA ILE A 112 -1.33 6.01 -7.82
C ILE A 112 -2.84 6.29 -7.89
N LYS A 113 -3.47 6.03 -9.05
CA LYS A 113 -4.91 6.17 -9.21
C LYS A 113 -5.69 5.23 -8.29
N ARG A 114 -5.23 3.98 -8.16
CA ARG A 114 -5.80 3.00 -7.20
C ARG A 114 -5.68 3.51 -5.76
N TRP A 115 -4.50 4.01 -5.41
CA TRP A 115 -4.26 4.59 -4.08
C TRP A 115 -5.21 5.77 -3.81
N LYS A 116 -5.35 6.68 -4.75
CA LYS A 116 -6.26 7.82 -4.63
C LYS A 116 -7.71 7.36 -4.42
N ASN A 117 -8.15 6.37 -5.19
CA ASN A 117 -9.52 5.84 -5.07
C ASN A 117 -9.75 5.12 -3.74
N PHE A 118 -8.70 4.59 -3.13
CA PHE A 118 -8.78 3.91 -1.84
C PHE A 118 -9.14 4.85 -0.69
N LYS A 119 -9.00 6.15 -0.88
CA LYS A 119 -9.37 7.18 0.11
C LYS A 119 -10.85 7.11 0.53
N ARG A 120 -11.71 6.49 -0.28
CA ARG A 120 -13.12 6.27 0.09
C ARG A 120 -13.26 5.51 1.42
N HIS A 121 -12.32 4.63 1.74
CA HIS A 121 -12.31 3.90 3.01
C HIS A 121 -11.92 4.79 4.19
N VAL A 122 -11.02 5.75 3.97
CA VAL A 122 -10.69 6.78 4.97
C VAL A 122 -11.93 7.61 5.29
N THR A 123 -12.62 8.06 4.25
CA THR A 123 -13.86 8.83 4.39
C THR A 123 -14.94 8.04 5.14
N ALA A 124 -15.06 6.74 4.87
CA ALA A 124 -16.03 5.89 5.56
C ALA A 124 -15.75 5.78 7.06
N ILE A 125 -14.48 5.69 7.46
CA ILE A 125 -14.08 5.69 8.87
C ILE A 125 -14.42 7.03 9.51
N GLU A 126 -14.06 8.14 8.87
CA GLU A 126 -14.32 9.49 9.39
C GLU A 126 -15.82 9.75 9.61
N LYS A 127 -16.67 9.25 8.71
CA LYS A 127 -18.12 9.43 8.78
C LYS A 127 -18.81 8.56 9.84
N ASN A 128 -18.26 7.37 10.10
CA ASN A 128 -18.96 6.35 10.89
C ASN A 128 -18.33 6.05 12.24
N CYS A 129 -17.16 6.61 12.53
CA CYS A 129 -16.43 6.39 13.77
C CYS A 129 -16.14 7.71 14.46
N GLU A 130 -16.14 7.71 15.77
CA GLU A 130 -15.59 8.82 16.53
C GLU A 130 -14.07 8.84 16.34
N ARG A 131 -13.51 10.04 16.30
CA ARG A 131 -12.07 10.22 16.10
C ARG A 131 -11.28 9.51 17.19
N GLY A 132 -10.36 8.64 16.77
CA GLY A 132 -9.51 7.91 17.70
C GLY A 132 -10.11 6.63 18.27
N ASP A 133 -11.35 6.29 17.91
CA ASP A 133 -11.95 5.01 18.30
C ASP A 133 -11.41 3.89 17.41
N LEU A 134 -10.29 3.35 17.79
CA LEU A 134 -9.56 2.33 17.00
C LEU A 134 -10.26 0.97 16.95
N GLY A 135 -11.25 0.75 17.81
CA GLY A 135 -12.09 -0.47 17.75
C GLY A 135 -13.18 -0.39 16.70
N CYS A 136 -13.45 0.81 16.17
CA CYS A 136 -14.47 1.04 15.16
C CYS A 136 -13.90 0.76 13.76
N ARG A 137 -14.57 -0.09 12.98
CA ARG A 137 -14.20 -0.42 11.61
C ARG A 137 -12.77 -0.95 11.45
N LYS A 138 -12.38 -1.88 12.28
CA LYS A 138 -11.01 -2.46 12.30
C LYS A 138 -10.55 -2.98 10.95
N ARG A 139 -11.43 -3.64 10.18
CA ARG A 139 -11.09 -4.18 8.86
C ARG A 139 -10.72 -3.06 7.88
N GLN A 140 -11.50 -1.98 7.86
CA GLN A 140 -11.18 -0.82 7.02
C GLN A 140 -9.91 -0.12 7.49
N ARG A 141 -9.68 -0.02 8.80
CA ARG A 141 -8.44 0.55 9.35
C ARG A 141 -7.22 -0.26 8.93
N GLN A 142 -7.30 -1.59 9.03
CA GLN A 142 -6.22 -2.45 8.56
C GLN A 142 -6.01 -2.30 7.05
N ALA A 143 -7.08 -2.20 6.27
CA ALA A 143 -6.99 -2.01 4.83
C ALA A 143 -6.30 -0.71 4.45
N ILE A 144 -6.68 0.42 5.04
CA ILE A 144 -6.04 1.70 4.72
C ILE A 144 -4.59 1.76 5.18
N LEU A 145 -4.26 1.11 6.29
CA LEU A 145 -2.87 0.94 6.71
C LEU A 145 -2.04 0.25 5.62
N GLN A 146 -2.58 -0.78 5.02
CA GLN A 146 -1.91 -1.54 3.95
C GLN A 146 -1.80 -0.78 2.62
N TRP A 147 -2.43 0.39 2.53
CA TRP A 147 -2.37 1.31 1.40
C TRP A 147 -1.71 2.65 1.74
N ALA A 148 -0.89 2.67 2.78
CA ALA A 148 -0.10 3.83 3.19
C ALA A 148 -0.92 5.04 3.66
N TYR A 149 -2.15 4.82 4.13
CA TYR A 149 -2.92 5.84 4.84
C TYR A 149 -2.80 5.67 6.34
N ASN A 150 -2.81 6.78 7.07
CA ASN A 150 -2.83 6.76 8.53
C ASN A 150 -4.13 6.11 9.04
N PRO A 151 -4.07 4.96 9.75
CA PRO A 151 -5.26 4.29 10.25
C PRO A 151 -5.74 4.79 11.62
N PHE A 152 -5.00 5.73 12.23
CA PHE A 152 -5.26 6.23 13.60
C PHE A 152 -6.09 7.51 13.61
N ILE A 153 -7.02 7.58 12.70
CA ILE A 153 -7.94 8.73 12.56
C ILE A 153 -9.21 8.57 13.40
#